data_247730affb5a8cc30c3fc876c14413f7
#
_entry.id   247730affb5a8cc30c3fc876c14413f7
#
_cell.length_a   1.000
_cell.length_b   1.000
_cell.length_c   1.000
_cell.angle_alpha   90.00
_cell.angle_beta   90.00
_cell.angle_gamma   90.00
#
_symmetry.space_group_name_H-M   'P 1'
#
loop_
_entity.id
_entity.type
_entity.pdbx_description
1 polymer ?
#
loop_
_entity_poly.entity_id
_entity_poly.type
_entity_poly.pdbx_seq_one_letter_code
_entity_poly.pdbx_strand_id
1 'polypeptide(L)'
;HKCMIPPDVEGTVKEVVKDGEYTIDETLVILELPDGGEKKLTMTQRWPIRVPRPTHHRFPASVPLVTGQRIIDTMFPIAKGGTAAIPGGFGTGKTMTQHQIAKWADADIIIYIGCGERGNEMTQVLEEFGELTDPRTGNPLMDRTTLIANTSNMPVAAREASIYTGLTLAEYYRDMGYDVAIMADSTSRWAEALRELSGRLEEMPAEEGF
;
A
#
# COMPACT_ATOMS: atom_id res chain seq x y z
N HIS A 1 3.54 9.90 -16.91
CA HIS A 1 2.64 9.64 -15.77
C HIS A 1 1.26 9.19 -16.27
N LYS A 2 0.54 8.41 -15.45
CA LYS A 2 -0.83 7.96 -15.77
C LYS A 2 -1.82 8.85 -15.00
N CYS A 3 -2.77 9.45 -15.72
CA CYS A 3 -3.91 10.11 -15.12
C CYS A 3 -5.07 9.09 -15.08
N MET A 4 -5.47 8.69 -13.87
CA MET A 4 -6.51 7.68 -13.68
C MET A 4 -7.88 8.35 -13.58
N ILE A 5 -8.86 7.77 -14.27
CA ILE A 5 -10.27 8.14 -14.05
C ILE A 5 -10.70 7.54 -12.71
N PRO A 6 -11.30 8.33 -11.80
CA PRO A 6 -11.81 7.81 -10.54
C PRO A 6 -12.85 6.70 -10.79
N PRO A 7 -12.88 5.62 -9.96
CA PRO A 7 -13.76 4.48 -10.16
C PRO A 7 -15.26 4.78 -10.11
N ASP A 8 -15.62 5.91 -9.51
CA ASP A 8 -17.00 6.40 -9.37
C ASP A 8 -17.45 7.32 -10.50
N VAL A 9 -16.61 7.49 -11.55
CA VAL A 9 -16.87 8.43 -12.64
C VAL A 9 -16.98 7.69 -13.97
N GLU A 10 -18.09 7.87 -14.65
CA GLU A 10 -18.33 7.37 -16.01
C GLU A 10 -18.58 8.55 -16.94
N GLY A 11 -18.08 8.50 -18.16
CA GLY A 11 -18.28 9.55 -19.15
C GLY A 11 -17.47 9.33 -20.43
N THR A 12 -17.74 10.18 -21.41
CA THR A 12 -17.02 10.21 -22.69
C THR A 12 -15.92 11.25 -22.62
N VAL A 13 -14.72 10.92 -23.08
CA VAL A 13 -13.60 11.86 -23.13
C VAL A 13 -13.90 12.95 -24.16
N LYS A 14 -14.03 14.19 -23.69
CA LYS A 14 -14.26 15.38 -24.51
C LYS A 14 -12.95 16.03 -24.94
N GLU A 15 -12.05 16.19 -24.00
CA GLU A 15 -10.77 16.86 -24.23
C GLU A 15 -9.67 16.24 -23.36
N VAL A 16 -8.47 16.11 -23.94
CA VAL A 16 -7.24 15.73 -23.25
C VAL A 16 -6.20 16.80 -23.54
N VAL A 17 -5.49 17.26 -22.55
CA VAL A 17 -4.40 18.22 -22.72
C VAL A 17 -3.29 17.65 -23.60
N LYS A 18 -2.55 18.52 -24.28
CA LYS A 18 -1.39 18.13 -25.09
C LYS A 18 -0.23 17.73 -24.18
N ASP A 19 0.75 17.04 -24.75
CA ASP A 19 1.97 16.72 -24.05
C ASP A 19 2.67 17.99 -23.54
N GLY A 20 3.06 17.99 -22.26
CA GLY A 20 3.65 19.12 -21.59
C GLY A 20 3.93 18.87 -20.12
N GLU A 21 4.37 19.88 -19.42
CA GLU A 21 4.58 19.86 -17.97
C GLU A 21 3.35 20.46 -17.29
N TYR A 22 2.76 19.70 -16.35
CA TYR A 22 1.55 20.07 -15.62
C TYR A 22 1.74 19.80 -14.14
N THR A 23 1.08 20.60 -13.32
CA THR A 23 0.96 20.35 -11.88
C THR A 23 -0.10 19.27 -11.62
N ILE A 24 -0.08 18.68 -10.43
CA ILE A 24 -1.04 17.63 -10.04
C ILE A 24 -2.49 18.11 -9.95
N ASP A 25 -2.70 19.42 -9.79
CA ASP A 25 -4.01 20.04 -9.63
C ASP A 25 -4.56 20.65 -10.94
N GLU A 26 -3.76 20.68 -11.99
CA GLU A 26 -4.23 21.15 -13.29
C GLU A 26 -5.15 20.13 -13.95
N THR A 27 -6.15 20.64 -14.69
CA THR A 27 -7.08 19.80 -15.42
C THR A 27 -6.38 19.16 -16.60
N LEU A 28 -6.31 17.83 -16.62
CA LEU A 28 -5.69 17.05 -17.69
C LEU A 28 -6.69 16.44 -18.65
N VAL A 29 -7.89 16.12 -18.18
CA VAL A 29 -8.95 15.51 -18.98
C VAL A 29 -10.29 16.16 -18.64
N ILE A 30 -11.09 16.39 -19.64
CA ILE A 30 -12.50 16.80 -19.48
C ILE A 30 -13.37 15.66 -19.98
N LEU A 31 -14.24 15.15 -19.12
CA LEU A 31 -15.24 14.16 -19.44
C LEU A 31 -16.61 14.82 -19.61
N GLU A 32 -17.35 14.36 -20.60
CA GLU A 32 -18.78 14.60 -20.74
C GLU A 32 -19.53 13.47 -20.02
N LEU A 33 -20.33 13.83 -19.02
CA LEU A 33 -21.10 12.89 -18.22
C LEU A 33 -22.38 12.47 -18.96
N PRO A 34 -23.00 11.33 -18.59
CA PRO A 34 -24.26 10.87 -19.21
C PRO A 34 -25.43 11.85 -19.07
N ASP A 35 -25.39 12.74 -18.09
CA ASP A 35 -26.37 13.80 -17.84
C ASP A 35 -26.13 15.08 -18.67
N GLY A 36 -25.09 15.09 -19.51
CA GLY A 36 -24.67 16.26 -20.31
C GLY A 36 -23.81 17.27 -19.54
N GLY A 37 -23.46 16.96 -18.29
CA GLY A 37 -22.51 17.75 -17.51
C GLY A 37 -21.06 17.53 -17.91
N GLU A 38 -20.16 18.40 -17.47
CA GLU A 38 -18.72 18.23 -17.66
C GLU A 38 -18.02 17.95 -16.33
N LYS A 39 -17.11 16.98 -16.30
CA LYS A 39 -16.23 16.71 -15.18
C LYS A 39 -14.77 16.91 -15.57
N LYS A 40 -14.09 17.77 -14.83
CA LYS A 40 -12.66 18.02 -14.98
C LYS A 40 -11.89 17.05 -14.12
N LEU A 41 -10.92 16.37 -14.69
CA LEU A 41 -10.04 15.43 -13.99
C LEU A 41 -8.63 16.00 -13.88
N THR A 42 -8.06 15.82 -12.69
CA THR A 42 -6.68 16.15 -12.36
C THR A 42 -5.93 14.87 -11.98
N MET A 43 -4.63 14.94 -11.69
CA MET A 43 -3.88 13.80 -11.16
C MET A 43 -4.28 13.47 -9.72
N THR A 44 -4.85 14.44 -8.99
CA THR A 44 -5.26 14.27 -7.60
C THR A 44 -6.59 13.52 -7.51
N GLN A 45 -6.63 12.44 -6.73
CA GLN A 45 -7.85 11.74 -6.39
C GLN A 45 -8.05 11.76 -4.87
N ARG A 46 -9.29 11.93 -4.44
CA ARG A 46 -9.70 11.79 -3.02
C ARG A 46 -10.44 10.49 -2.87
N TRP A 47 -9.98 9.64 -1.98
CA TRP A 47 -10.59 8.35 -1.70
C TRP A 47 -10.69 8.11 -0.19
N PRO A 48 -11.84 7.65 0.33
CA PRO A 48 -11.96 7.32 1.74
C PRO A 48 -11.14 6.05 2.05
N ILE A 49 -10.21 6.14 2.97
CA ILE A 49 -9.23 5.07 3.25
C ILE A 49 -9.85 3.76 3.75
N ARG A 50 -11.07 3.80 4.32
CA ARG A 50 -11.77 2.61 4.81
C ARG A 50 -12.66 1.93 3.76
N VAL A 51 -12.74 2.50 2.57
CA VAL A 51 -13.52 1.92 1.46
C VAL A 51 -12.53 1.32 0.47
N PRO A 52 -12.56 0.00 0.26
CA PRO A 52 -11.68 -0.63 -0.73
C PRO A 52 -12.01 -0.12 -2.13
N ARG A 53 -10.98 0.06 -2.95
CA ARG A 53 -11.19 0.43 -4.35
C ARG A 53 -11.77 -0.76 -5.12
N PRO A 54 -12.80 -0.54 -5.96
CA PRO A 54 -13.48 -1.63 -6.65
C PRO A 54 -12.53 -2.37 -7.60
N THR A 55 -12.77 -3.67 -7.74
CA THR A 55 -12.06 -4.52 -8.70
C THR A 55 -13.08 -5.22 -9.59
N HIS A 56 -12.88 -5.18 -10.91
CA HIS A 56 -13.75 -5.86 -11.85
C HIS A 56 -13.54 -7.38 -11.86
N HIS A 57 -12.30 -7.82 -11.74
CA HIS A 57 -11.93 -9.24 -11.75
C HIS A 57 -10.88 -9.56 -10.70
N ARG A 58 -11.05 -10.71 -10.06
CA ARG A 58 -9.99 -11.36 -9.29
C ARG A 58 -9.40 -12.48 -10.12
N PHE A 59 -8.10 -12.38 -10.41
CA PHE A 59 -7.37 -13.47 -11.03
C PHE A 59 -7.04 -14.56 -9.99
N PRO A 60 -7.00 -15.83 -10.40
CA PRO A 60 -6.50 -16.87 -9.51
C PRO A 60 -5.04 -16.61 -9.16
N ALA A 61 -4.68 -16.85 -7.90
CA ALA A 61 -3.32 -16.69 -7.39
C ALA A 61 -2.43 -17.85 -7.88
N SER A 62 -2.05 -17.84 -9.16
CA SER A 62 -1.29 -18.93 -9.83
C SER A 62 0.15 -18.54 -10.17
N VAL A 63 0.46 -17.24 -10.15
CA VAL A 63 1.81 -16.74 -10.48
C VAL A 63 2.59 -16.59 -9.17
N PRO A 64 3.75 -17.25 -9.01
CA PRO A 64 4.57 -17.11 -7.80
C PRO A 64 5.20 -15.72 -7.71
N LEU A 65 5.24 -15.16 -6.50
CA LEU A 65 6.05 -14.00 -6.16
C LEU A 65 7.47 -14.51 -5.85
N VAL A 66 8.44 -14.09 -6.65
CA VAL A 66 9.84 -14.39 -6.36
C VAL A 66 10.33 -13.44 -5.28
N THR A 67 10.65 -13.98 -4.11
CA THR A 67 11.11 -13.20 -2.96
C THR A 67 12.62 -13.08 -2.87
N GLY A 68 13.37 -13.89 -3.65
CA GLY A 68 14.80 -14.00 -3.56
C GLY A 68 15.30 -14.82 -2.37
N GLN A 69 14.39 -15.31 -1.53
CA GLN A 69 14.69 -16.19 -0.40
C GLN A 69 14.43 -17.64 -0.80
N ARG A 70 15.49 -18.44 -1.00
CA ARG A 70 15.38 -19.81 -1.52
C ARG A 70 14.39 -20.68 -0.73
N ILE A 71 14.39 -20.57 0.58
CA ILE A 71 13.50 -21.37 1.42
C ILE A 71 12.02 -20.99 1.23
N ILE A 72 11.73 -19.71 1.06
CA ILE A 72 10.38 -19.23 0.79
C ILE A 72 9.97 -19.65 -0.61
N ASP A 73 10.78 -19.36 -1.61
CA ASP A 73 10.44 -19.56 -3.02
C ASP A 73 10.28 -21.05 -3.37
N THR A 74 10.99 -21.95 -2.65
CA THR A 74 10.94 -23.40 -2.94
C THR A 74 10.00 -24.19 -2.03
N MET A 75 9.91 -23.84 -0.74
CA MET A 75 9.17 -24.62 0.25
C MET A 75 7.85 -23.98 0.68
N PHE A 76 7.75 -22.66 0.61
CA PHE A 76 6.59 -21.89 1.03
C PHE A 76 6.25 -20.77 0.02
N PRO A 77 6.07 -21.11 -1.27
CA PRO A 77 5.90 -20.10 -2.30
C PRO A 77 4.71 -19.20 -2.03
N ILE A 78 4.94 -17.91 -2.19
CA ILE A 78 3.89 -16.88 -2.08
C ILE A 78 3.40 -16.57 -3.49
N ALA A 79 2.11 -16.55 -3.69
CA ALA A 79 1.55 -16.18 -4.99
C ALA A 79 1.37 -14.64 -5.08
N LYS A 80 1.56 -14.07 -6.28
CA LYS A 80 1.19 -12.69 -6.57
C LYS A 80 -0.31 -12.51 -6.34
N GLY A 81 -0.68 -11.46 -5.59
CA GLY A 81 -2.06 -11.25 -5.12
C GLY A 81 -2.46 -12.09 -3.90
N GLY A 82 -1.54 -12.88 -3.36
CA GLY A 82 -1.73 -13.65 -2.13
C GLY A 82 -1.35 -12.86 -0.87
N THR A 83 -1.63 -13.45 0.27
CA THR A 83 -1.29 -12.92 1.58
C THR A 83 -0.43 -13.93 2.33
N ALA A 84 0.63 -13.46 2.98
CA ALA A 84 1.50 -14.28 3.81
C ALA A 84 1.66 -13.66 5.20
N ALA A 85 1.71 -14.51 6.21
CA ALA A 85 2.01 -14.09 7.58
C ALA A 85 3.42 -14.55 7.97
N ILE A 86 4.14 -13.70 8.69
CA ILE A 86 5.45 -14.01 9.29
C ILE A 86 5.28 -13.97 10.81
N PRO A 87 4.74 -15.02 11.42
CA PRO A 87 4.50 -15.06 12.86
C PRO A 87 5.80 -15.28 13.61
N GLY A 88 5.88 -14.72 14.82
CA GLY A 88 7.01 -14.97 15.69
C GLY A 88 7.03 -14.01 16.88
N GLY A 89 7.70 -14.41 17.94
CA GLY A 89 7.95 -13.58 19.11
C GLY A 89 8.95 -12.44 18.85
N PHE A 90 9.25 -11.68 19.89
CA PHE A 90 10.27 -10.63 19.81
C PHE A 90 11.63 -11.23 19.48
N GLY A 91 12.39 -10.59 18.60
CA GLY A 91 13.75 -11.01 18.24
C GLY A 91 13.86 -12.22 17.31
N THR A 92 12.76 -12.72 16.75
CA THR A 92 12.78 -13.88 15.82
C THR A 92 13.15 -13.52 14.38
N GLY A 93 13.45 -12.26 14.10
CA GLY A 93 13.86 -11.81 12.76
C GLY A 93 12.71 -11.49 11.79
N LYS A 94 11.49 -11.25 12.28
CA LYS A 94 10.34 -10.87 11.45
C LYS A 94 10.62 -9.66 10.56
N THR A 95 11.06 -8.57 11.17
CA THR A 95 11.41 -7.32 10.47
C THR A 95 12.51 -7.56 9.45
N MET A 96 13.57 -8.28 9.81
CA MET A 96 14.66 -8.60 8.89
C MET A 96 14.18 -9.43 7.69
N THR A 97 13.28 -10.38 7.92
CA THR A 97 12.68 -11.17 6.84
C THR A 97 11.87 -10.28 5.89
N GLN A 98 11.07 -9.35 6.43
CA GLN A 98 10.31 -8.39 5.62
C GLN A 98 11.24 -7.48 4.81
N HIS A 99 12.34 -6.97 5.40
CA HIS A 99 13.33 -6.16 4.68
C HIS A 99 13.98 -6.93 3.53
N GLN A 100 14.32 -8.20 3.75
CA GLN A 100 14.88 -9.05 2.69
C GLN A 100 13.88 -9.29 1.56
N ILE A 101 12.62 -9.52 1.88
CA ILE A 101 11.56 -9.66 0.87
C ILE A 101 11.39 -8.34 0.13
N ALA A 102 11.33 -7.19 0.83
CA ALA A 102 11.24 -5.87 0.21
C ALA A 102 12.35 -5.61 -0.80
N LYS A 103 13.57 -5.97 -0.43
CA LYS A 103 14.75 -5.76 -1.28
C LYS A 103 14.71 -6.59 -2.56
N TRP A 104 14.32 -7.86 -2.47
CA TRP A 104 14.48 -8.83 -3.55
C TRP A 104 13.19 -9.21 -4.27
N ALA A 105 12.02 -8.85 -3.70
CA ALA A 105 10.75 -9.21 -4.29
C ALA A 105 10.57 -8.64 -5.69
N ASP A 106 10.00 -9.47 -6.56
CA ASP A 106 9.58 -9.10 -7.90
C ASP A 106 8.27 -8.31 -7.85
N ALA A 107 8.34 -7.11 -7.30
CA ALA A 107 7.26 -6.12 -7.24
C ALA A 107 7.77 -4.78 -7.77
N ASP A 108 6.90 -4.02 -8.43
CA ASP A 108 7.27 -2.70 -8.98
C ASP A 108 7.32 -1.65 -7.88
N ILE A 109 6.39 -1.71 -6.94
CA ILE A 109 6.24 -0.76 -5.85
C ILE A 109 6.12 -1.51 -4.53
N ILE A 110 6.76 -0.96 -3.51
CA ILE A 110 6.73 -1.47 -2.14
C ILE A 110 6.05 -0.43 -1.26
N ILE A 111 5.06 -0.86 -0.48
CA ILE A 111 4.46 -0.07 0.59
C ILE A 111 4.86 -0.72 1.91
N TYR A 112 5.74 -0.07 2.64
CA TYR A 112 6.16 -0.53 3.96
C TYR A 112 5.45 0.27 5.04
N ILE A 113 4.75 -0.42 5.92
CA ILE A 113 3.94 0.18 6.99
C ILE A 113 4.52 -0.24 8.32
N GLY A 114 5.19 0.68 9.00
CA GLY A 114 5.54 0.53 10.41
C GLY A 114 4.35 0.93 11.26
N CYS A 115 3.68 -0.05 11.86
CA CYS A 115 2.47 0.18 12.64
C CYS A 115 2.75 0.01 14.13
N GLY A 116 2.87 1.13 14.85
CA GLY A 116 3.17 1.15 16.28
C GLY A 116 4.60 0.74 16.63
N GLU A 117 5.51 0.87 15.69
CA GLU A 117 6.91 0.52 15.86
C GLU A 117 7.67 1.59 16.68
N ARG A 118 8.84 1.23 17.16
CA ARG A 118 9.70 2.17 17.88
C ARG A 118 10.31 3.18 16.91
N GLY A 119 10.45 4.44 17.35
CA GLY A 119 11.02 5.49 16.51
C GLY A 119 12.41 5.17 15.96
N ASN A 120 13.27 4.57 16.79
CA ASN A 120 14.62 4.15 16.38
C ASN A 120 14.59 3.01 15.34
N GLU A 121 13.65 2.09 15.43
CA GLU A 121 13.47 1.02 14.41
C GLU A 121 13.03 1.61 13.08
N MET A 122 12.11 2.59 13.11
CA MET A 122 11.68 3.28 11.89
C MET A 122 12.79 4.13 11.26
N THR A 123 13.64 4.76 12.06
CA THR A 123 14.82 5.47 11.57
C THR A 123 15.80 4.50 10.91
N GLN A 124 16.04 3.36 11.52
CA GLN A 124 16.88 2.32 10.93
C GLN A 124 16.35 1.82 9.59
N VAL A 125 15.03 1.59 9.48
CA VAL A 125 14.39 1.21 8.21
C VAL A 125 14.63 2.27 7.13
N LEU A 126 14.47 3.55 7.49
CA LEU A 126 14.67 4.66 6.56
C LEU A 126 16.12 4.73 6.07
N GLU A 127 17.08 4.57 6.96
CA GLU A 127 18.51 4.55 6.64
C GLU A 127 18.85 3.34 5.76
N GLU A 128 18.46 2.13 6.18
CA GLU A 128 18.73 0.91 5.41
C GLU A 128 18.13 0.95 4.00
N PHE A 129 16.89 1.39 3.86
CA PHE A 129 16.25 1.48 2.55
C PHE A 129 16.83 2.60 1.68
N GLY A 130 17.35 3.67 2.32
CA GLY A 130 18.06 4.74 1.63
C GLY A 130 19.41 4.31 1.06
N GLU A 131 20.11 3.41 1.75
CA GLU A 131 21.41 2.88 1.32
C GLU A 131 21.29 1.70 0.35
N LEU A 132 20.17 0.99 0.37
CA LEU A 132 19.94 -0.17 -0.48
C LEU A 132 19.67 0.23 -1.92
N THR A 133 20.30 -0.51 -2.82
CA THR A 133 20.09 -0.38 -4.27
C THR A 133 19.18 -1.50 -4.76
N ASP A 134 18.20 -1.15 -5.59
CA ASP A 134 17.35 -2.13 -6.27
C ASP A 134 18.22 -2.95 -7.25
N PRO A 135 18.35 -4.26 -7.05
CA PRO A 135 19.19 -5.09 -7.91
C PRO A 135 18.71 -5.19 -9.35
N ARG A 136 17.45 -4.81 -9.63
CA ARG A 136 16.87 -4.85 -10.99
C ARG A 136 17.18 -3.61 -11.78
N THR A 137 17.15 -2.44 -11.14
CA THR A 137 17.27 -1.14 -11.82
C THR A 137 18.60 -0.44 -11.56
N GLY A 138 19.29 -0.78 -10.47
CA GLY A 138 20.48 -0.08 -10.00
C GLY A 138 20.20 1.26 -9.30
N ASN A 139 18.93 1.65 -9.17
CA ASN A 139 18.51 2.87 -8.48
C ASN A 139 18.34 2.61 -6.96
N PRO A 140 18.28 3.67 -6.14
CA PRO A 140 17.94 3.52 -4.72
C PRO A 140 16.62 2.78 -4.52
N LEU A 141 16.55 1.88 -3.55
CA LEU A 141 15.33 1.13 -3.24
C LEU A 141 14.17 2.07 -2.85
N MET A 142 14.50 3.21 -2.26
CA MET A 142 13.52 4.24 -1.88
C MET A 142 12.76 4.82 -3.08
N ASP A 143 13.30 4.78 -4.29
CA ASP A 143 12.62 5.30 -5.49
C ASP A 143 11.33 4.52 -5.83
N ARG A 144 11.24 3.26 -5.37
CA ARG A 144 10.06 2.41 -5.54
C ARG A 144 9.35 2.08 -4.22
N THR A 145 9.74 2.72 -3.12
CA THR A 145 9.21 2.42 -1.79
C THR A 145 8.44 3.60 -1.22
N THR A 146 7.25 3.34 -0.71
CA THR A 146 6.52 4.28 0.14
C THR A 146 6.58 3.79 1.58
N LEU A 147 7.13 4.60 2.47
CA LEU A 147 7.24 4.30 3.89
C LEU A 147 6.17 5.04 4.67
N ILE A 148 5.32 4.29 5.38
CA ILE A 148 4.34 4.83 6.32
C ILE A 148 4.84 4.56 7.73
N ALA A 149 5.35 5.60 8.38
CA ALA A 149 5.92 5.51 9.71
C ALA A 149 4.88 5.92 10.76
N ASN A 150 4.28 4.93 11.42
CA ASN A 150 3.50 5.15 12.63
C ASN A 150 4.27 4.61 13.82
N THR A 151 4.71 5.52 14.69
CA THR A 151 5.49 5.16 15.89
C THR A 151 4.60 4.93 17.09
N SER A 152 5.11 4.20 18.08
CA SER A 152 4.36 3.78 19.28
C SER A 152 3.85 4.94 20.15
N ASN A 153 4.41 6.14 20.01
CA ASN A 153 3.99 7.35 20.73
C ASN A 153 2.88 8.14 20.00
N MET A 154 2.50 7.73 18.79
CA MET A 154 1.41 8.37 18.05
C MET A 154 0.04 7.94 18.58
N PRO A 155 -1.02 8.76 18.36
CA PRO A 155 -2.38 8.43 18.78
C PRO A 155 -2.88 7.10 18.20
N VAL A 156 -3.73 6.41 18.96
CA VAL A 156 -4.32 5.11 18.57
C VAL A 156 -5.06 5.19 17.24
N ALA A 157 -5.82 6.27 17.00
CA ALA A 157 -6.53 6.47 15.73
C ALA A 157 -5.59 6.57 14.54
N ALA A 158 -4.41 7.18 14.70
CA ALA A 158 -3.39 7.24 13.66
C ALA A 158 -2.78 5.85 13.38
N ARG A 159 -2.61 5.04 14.44
CA ARG A 159 -2.14 3.65 14.32
C ARG A 159 -3.12 2.79 13.55
N GLU A 160 -4.40 2.88 13.88
CA GLU A 160 -5.47 2.19 13.17
C GLU A 160 -5.53 2.61 11.70
N ALA A 161 -5.46 3.92 11.42
CA ALA A 161 -5.54 4.45 10.06
C ALA A 161 -4.31 4.12 9.19
N SER A 162 -3.16 3.81 9.77
CA SER A 162 -1.91 3.60 9.02
C SER A 162 -2.01 2.44 8.03
N ILE A 163 -2.63 1.33 8.42
CA ILE A 163 -2.83 0.15 7.55
C ILE A 163 -3.78 0.48 6.41
N TYR A 164 -4.90 1.13 6.68
CA TYR A 164 -5.85 1.53 5.63
C TYR A 164 -5.23 2.51 4.64
N THR A 165 -4.43 3.46 5.13
CA THR A 165 -3.71 4.41 4.27
C THR A 165 -2.77 3.68 3.32
N GLY A 166 -1.99 2.73 3.83
CA GLY A 166 -1.10 1.92 3.00
C GLY A 166 -1.84 1.07 1.97
N LEU A 167 -2.95 0.44 2.37
CA LEU A 167 -3.79 -0.31 1.46
C LEU A 167 -4.36 0.56 0.35
N THR A 168 -4.89 1.74 0.68
CA THR A 168 -5.45 2.66 -0.31
C THR A 168 -4.41 3.11 -1.33
N LEU A 169 -3.18 3.41 -0.89
CA LEU A 169 -2.08 3.74 -1.78
C LEU A 169 -1.71 2.55 -2.67
N ALA A 170 -1.64 1.36 -2.11
CA ALA A 170 -1.33 0.16 -2.89
C ALA A 170 -2.40 -0.15 -3.94
N GLU A 171 -3.67 0.00 -3.59
CA GLU A 171 -4.78 -0.18 -4.52
C GLU A 171 -4.76 0.87 -5.64
N TYR A 172 -4.37 2.10 -5.34
CA TYR A 172 -4.21 3.14 -6.34
C TYR A 172 -3.10 2.80 -7.35
N TYR A 173 -1.94 2.33 -6.89
CA TYR A 173 -0.87 1.90 -7.78
C TYR A 173 -1.23 0.61 -8.55
N ARG A 174 -1.95 -0.33 -7.91
CA ARG A 174 -2.50 -1.50 -8.58
C ARG A 174 -3.39 -1.10 -9.75
N ASP A 175 -4.27 -0.12 -9.56
CA ASP A 175 -5.18 0.37 -10.62
C ASP A 175 -4.40 1.01 -11.77
N MET A 176 -3.21 1.52 -11.53
CA MET A 176 -2.27 1.98 -12.57
C MET A 176 -1.59 0.82 -13.32
N GLY A 177 -1.76 -0.43 -12.87
CA GLY A 177 -1.18 -1.62 -13.47
C GLY A 177 0.19 -1.99 -12.96
N TYR A 178 0.57 -1.53 -11.76
CA TYR A 178 1.81 -1.95 -11.09
C TYR A 178 1.59 -3.17 -10.20
N ASP A 179 2.60 -4.01 -10.12
CA ASP A 179 2.70 -5.05 -9.10
C ASP A 179 3.13 -4.41 -7.77
N VAL A 180 2.26 -4.45 -6.77
CA VAL A 180 2.50 -3.77 -5.48
C VAL A 180 2.61 -4.80 -4.36
N ALA A 181 3.69 -4.73 -3.59
CA ALA A 181 3.86 -5.49 -2.36
C ALA A 181 3.64 -4.60 -1.14
N ILE A 182 2.79 -5.06 -0.22
CA ILE A 182 2.55 -4.40 1.06
C ILE A 182 3.23 -5.19 2.16
N MET A 183 3.94 -4.51 3.02
CA MET A 183 4.55 -5.07 4.23
C MET A 183 4.05 -4.29 5.43
N ALA A 184 3.50 -5.00 6.41
CA ALA A 184 2.99 -4.40 7.64
C ALA A 184 3.73 -4.97 8.86
N ASP A 185 4.45 -4.12 9.55
CA ASP A 185 5.18 -4.44 10.77
C ASP A 185 4.70 -3.52 11.91
N SER A 186 3.89 -3.95 12.84
CA SER A 186 3.28 -5.27 12.92
C SER A 186 1.76 -5.17 12.99
N THR A 187 1.07 -6.13 12.41
CA THR A 187 -0.40 -6.20 12.45
C THR A 187 -0.95 -6.44 13.86
N SER A 188 -0.15 -6.98 14.79
CA SER A 188 -0.53 -7.12 16.21
C SER A 188 -0.78 -5.77 16.89
N ARG A 189 0.00 -4.76 16.56
CA ARG A 189 -0.20 -3.39 17.06
C ARG A 189 -1.42 -2.73 16.46
N TRP A 190 -1.72 -3.06 15.22
CA TRP A 190 -2.97 -2.63 14.58
C TRP A 190 -4.20 -3.25 15.24
N ALA A 191 -4.16 -4.55 15.53
CA ALA A 191 -5.22 -5.26 16.25
C ALA A 191 -5.42 -4.70 17.67
N GLU A 192 -4.34 -4.35 18.36
CA GLU A 192 -4.38 -3.66 19.64
C GLU A 192 -5.11 -2.32 19.54
N ALA A 193 -4.81 -1.53 18.51
CA ALA A 193 -5.45 -0.24 18.27
C ALA A 193 -6.96 -0.39 17.99
N LEU A 194 -7.35 -1.35 17.16
CA LEU A 194 -8.77 -1.65 16.89
C LEU A 194 -9.51 -2.02 18.17
N ARG A 195 -8.91 -2.87 18.99
CA ARG A 195 -9.50 -3.31 20.26
C ARG A 195 -9.66 -2.16 21.26
N GLU A 196 -8.69 -1.25 21.32
CA GLU A 196 -8.75 -0.06 22.16
C GLU A 196 -9.84 0.90 21.70
N LEU A 197 -10.00 1.10 20.39
CA LEU A 197 -11.06 1.94 19.82
C LEU A 197 -12.44 1.35 20.08
N SER A 198 -12.65 0.05 19.85
CA SER A 198 -13.91 -0.64 20.13
C SER A 198 -14.28 -0.55 21.60
N GLY A 199 -13.30 -0.72 22.50
CA GLY A 199 -13.53 -0.56 23.94
C GLY A 199 -13.93 0.86 24.34
N ARG A 200 -13.37 1.90 23.69
CA ARG A 200 -13.76 3.30 23.93
C ARG A 200 -15.14 3.66 23.37
N LEU A 201 -15.55 3.00 22.29
CA LEU A 201 -16.87 3.18 21.69
C LEU A 201 -17.94 2.30 22.34
N GLU A 202 -17.58 1.51 23.34
CA GLU A 202 -18.47 0.53 24.02
C GLU A 202 -19.13 -0.45 23.03
N GLU A 203 -18.47 -0.71 21.91
CA GLU A 203 -18.93 -1.67 20.90
C GLU A 203 -18.66 -3.09 21.40
N MET A 204 -19.66 -3.96 21.22
CA MET A 204 -19.47 -5.38 21.49
C MET A 204 -18.50 -5.97 20.47
N PRO A 205 -17.53 -6.82 20.88
CA PRO A 205 -16.68 -7.51 19.94
C PRO A 205 -17.52 -8.26 18.90
N ALA A 206 -17.25 -8.00 17.63
CA ALA A 206 -17.88 -8.75 16.55
C ALA A 206 -17.35 -10.19 16.51
N GLU A 207 -17.92 -11.02 15.65
CA GLU A 207 -17.57 -12.44 15.49
C GLU A 207 -16.06 -12.67 15.25
N GLU A 208 -15.38 -11.67 14.68
CA GLU A 208 -13.93 -11.68 14.44
C GLU A 208 -13.07 -11.12 15.60
N GLY A 209 -13.69 -10.79 16.73
CA GLY A 209 -12.99 -10.39 17.95
C GLY A 209 -12.49 -8.93 18.00
N PHE A 210 -12.94 -8.07 17.11
CA PHE A 210 -12.66 -6.64 17.09
C PHE A 210 -13.92 -5.79 17.06
#